data_8d3fd1c94f1721db458a419a2a66b846
#
_entry.id   8d3fd1c94f1721db458a419a2a66b846
#
_cell.length_a   1.000
_cell.length_b   1.000
_cell.length_c   1.000
_cell.angle_alpha   90.00
_cell.angle_beta   90.00
_cell.angle_gamma   90.00
#
_symmetry.space_group_name_H-M   'P 1'
#
loop_
_entity.id
_entity.type
_entity.pdbx_description
1 polymer ?
#
loop_
_entity_poly.entity_id
_entity_poly.type
_entity_poly.pdbx_seq_one_letter_code
_entity_poly.pdbx_strand_id
1 'polypeptide(L)'
;MSDANRIVKGYLDRPWGQLHYRTVAADPAAPLLVMLHQSPLSSRNYEAALAPLAGPCRPVALDTPGYGNSSAVPEQWTVADYANVVWDTADAMGAERIFVFGRATGAVFALEAALAQPHRVLGLILHGMPVYTPAERVDRMAHFAPPIEPAHDGAHLMGIWNRIHSEYPWIGPELATSFAHDFLSAGPDFARSYRAIWRYDLPQRVAETDALKAMPVMLLGGSADRIAFMHARAVALLPQAQAVWLEGATDFVAEQEPALFARHLNDFMAAHRGGRLTTPAAPRTP
;
A
#
# COMPACT_ATOMS: atom_id res chain seq x y z
N MET A 1 -25.57 -4.32 13.05
CA MET A 1 -24.09 -4.41 12.95
C MET A 1 -23.57 -4.13 14.36
N SER A 2 -22.69 -4.98 14.93
CA SER A 2 -22.08 -4.68 16.23
C SER A 2 -21.19 -3.45 16.10
N ASP A 3 -21.09 -2.63 17.16
CA ASP A 3 -20.22 -1.43 17.16
C ASP A 3 -18.75 -1.73 16.80
N ALA A 4 -18.28 -2.95 17.04
CA ALA A 4 -16.92 -3.41 16.74
C ALA A 4 -16.56 -3.39 15.25
N ASN A 5 -17.54 -3.52 14.35
CA ASN A 5 -17.31 -3.57 12.90
C ASN A 5 -17.58 -2.22 12.20
N ARG A 6 -17.89 -1.18 12.97
CA ARG A 6 -18.18 0.14 12.39
C ARG A 6 -16.90 0.79 11.88
N ILE A 7 -16.89 1.14 10.58
CA ILE A 7 -15.80 1.92 10.00
C ILE A 7 -15.79 3.33 10.62
N VAL A 8 -14.67 3.71 11.17
CA VAL A 8 -14.39 5.06 11.68
C VAL A 8 -13.47 5.75 10.68
N LYS A 9 -13.81 6.98 10.32
CA LYS A 9 -13.01 7.84 9.46
C LYS A 9 -12.42 8.97 10.28
N GLY A 10 -11.19 9.35 9.97
CA GLY A 10 -10.52 10.46 10.65
C GLY A 10 -9.52 11.15 9.73
N TYR A 11 -9.01 12.27 10.23
CA TYR A 11 -8.00 13.08 9.54
C TYR A 11 -6.85 13.37 10.48
N LEU A 12 -5.65 13.42 9.93
CA LEU A 12 -4.45 13.93 10.59
C LEU A 12 -4.02 15.22 9.88
N ASP A 13 -3.94 16.33 10.63
CA ASP A 13 -3.45 17.58 10.10
C ASP A 13 -1.94 17.55 9.89
N ARG A 14 -1.49 17.95 8.71
CA ARG A 14 -0.09 18.00 8.30
C ARG A 14 0.24 19.34 7.66
N PRO A 15 1.51 19.76 7.60
CA PRO A 15 1.88 21.03 6.96
C PRO A 15 1.42 21.17 5.49
N TRP A 16 1.26 20.02 4.80
CA TRP A 16 0.84 19.97 3.40
C TRP A 16 -0.69 19.83 3.22
N GLY A 17 -1.45 19.62 4.29
CA GLY A 17 -2.90 19.42 4.27
C GLY A 17 -3.36 18.33 5.22
N GLN A 18 -4.47 17.67 4.89
CA GLN A 18 -5.06 16.64 5.73
C GLN A 18 -4.83 15.23 5.14
N LEU A 19 -4.37 14.30 5.97
CA LEU A 19 -4.27 12.89 5.67
C LEU A 19 -5.50 12.17 6.20
N HIS A 20 -6.32 11.64 5.32
CA HIS A 20 -7.51 10.84 5.69
C HIS A 20 -7.15 9.39 5.96
N TYR A 21 -7.84 8.78 6.92
CA TYR A 21 -7.72 7.36 7.20
C TYR A 21 -9.06 6.70 7.52
N ARG A 22 -9.10 5.37 7.37
CA ARG A 22 -10.16 4.49 7.85
C ARG A 22 -9.61 3.49 8.84
N THR A 23 -10.40 3.19 9.87
CA THR A 23 -10.07 2.21 10.90
C THR A 23 -11.35 1.60 11.47
N VAL A 24 -11.22 0.64 12.37
CA VAL A 24 -12.30 0.07 13.18
C VAL A 24 -11.86 0.02 14.63
N ALA A 25 -12.79 -0.21 15.54
CA ALA A 25 -12.48 -0.42 16.95
C ALA A 25 -11.56 -1.64 17.12
N ALA A 26 -10.47 -1.48 17.86
CA ALA A 26 -9.49 -2.52 18.15
C ALA A 26 -8.91 -2.31 19.55
N ASP A 27 -8.24 -3.32 20.10
CA ASP A 27 -7.53 -3.22 21.37
C ASP A 27 -6.43 -2.14 21.27
N PRO A 28 -6.45 -1.09 22.11
CA PRO A 28 -5.42 -0.06 22.11
C PRO A 28 -3.99 -0.58 22.33
N ALA A 29 -3.84 -1.72 23.01
CA ALA A 29 -2.55 -2.36 23.26
C ALA A 29 -2.05 -3.21 22.09
N ALA A 30 -2.90 -3.49 21.10
CA ALA A 30 -2.49 -4.23 19.92
C ALA A 30 -1.56 -3.37 19.03
N PRO A 31 -0.59 -3.99 18.32
CA PRO A 31 0.31 -3.28 17.42
C PRO A 31 -0.45 -2.58 16.29
N LEU A 32 0.02 -1.42 15.89
CA LEU A 32 -0.54 -0.68 14.75
C LEU A 32 -0.14 -1.38 13.43
N LEU A 33 -1.10 -1.52 12.52
CA LEU A 33 -0.90 -1.88 11.12
C LEU A 33 -1.28 -0.68 10.24
N VAL A 34 -0.30 -0.03 9.62
CA VAL A 34 -0.55 1.03 8.63
C VAL A 34 -0.64 0.42 7.25
N MET A 35 -1.71 0.72 6.52
CA MET A 35 -2.02 0.12 5.23
C MET A 35 -2.10 1.18 4.12
N LEU A 36 -1.36 0.95 3.03
CA LEU A 36 -1.26 1.83 1.87
C LEU A 36 -1.86 1.15 0.64
N HIS A 37 -2.83 1.81 0.00
CA HIS A 37 -3.54 1.29 -1.18
C HIS A 37 -2.75 1.49 -2.48
N GLN A 38 -3.19 0.82 -3.55
CA GLN A 38 -2.72 1.09 -4.90
C GLN A 38 -3.34 2.38 -5.45
N SER A 39 -2.58 3.13 -6.24
CA SER A 39 -3.10 4.29 -6.97
C SER A 39 -3.92 3.85 -8.20
N PRO A 40 -4.93 4.63 -8.61
CA PRO A 40 -5.43 5.86 -7.98
C PRO A 40 -6.59 5.63 -7.00
N LEU A 41 -6.66 4.46 -6.36
CA LEU A 41 -7.76 4.08 -5.48
C LEU A 41 -7.66 4.78 -4.12
N SER A 42 -8.31 4.22 -3.08
CA SER A 42 -8.34 4.79 -1.74
C SER A 42 -8.34 3.71 -0.66
N SER A 43 -8.26 4.09 0.61
CA SER A 43 -8.40 3.19 1.76
C SER A 43 -9.74 2.44 1.80
N ARG A 44 -10.71 2.84 0.97
CA ARG A 44 -11.98 2.10 0.76
C ARG A 44 -11.73 0.66 0.36
N ASN A 45 -10.66 0.38 -0.35
CA ASN A 45 -10.26 -0.98 -0.75
C ASN A 45 -10.11 -1.94 0.43
N TYR A 46 -9.92 -1.44 1.65
CA TYR A 46 -9.71 -2.27 2.84
C TYR A 46 -10.91 -2.32 3.78
N GLU A 47 -12.03 -1.62 3.49
CA GLU A 47 -13.17 -1.55 4.40
C GLU A 47 -13.68 -2.94 4.82
N ALA A 48 -13.76 -3.90 3.88
CA ALA A 48 -14.18 -5.27 4.18
C ALA A 48 -13.16 -6.06 5.03
N ALA A 49 -11.87 -5.70 4.94
CA ALA A 49 -10.79 -6.39 5.63
C ALA A 49 -10.46 -5.81 7.01
N LEU A 50 -10.85 -4.55 7.30
CA LEU A 50 -10.49 -3.90 8.57
C LEU A 50 -11.00 -4.66 9.79
N ALA A 51 -12.27 -5.10 9.79
CA ALA A 51 -12.84 -5.82 10.93
C ALA A 51 -12.19 -7.20 11.15
N PRO A 52 -11.97 -8.05 10.14
CA PRO A 52 -11.19 -9.29 10.28
C PRO A 52 -9.74 -9.09 10.76
N LEU A 53 -9.13 -7.92 10.51
CA LEU A 53 -7.79 -7.59 10.99
C LEU A 53 -7.75 -7.09 12.43
N ALA A 54 -8.86 -6.57 12.98
CA ALA A 54 -8.89 -5.83 14.25
C ALA A 54 -8.63 -6.67 15.51
N GLY A 55 -8.64 -8.00 15.44
CA GLY A 55 -8.31 -8.84 16.61
C GLY A 55 -6.82 -8.75 16.98
N PRO A 56 -5.91 -9.11 16.07
CA PRO A 56 -4.48 -9.14 16.35
C PRO A 56 -3.76 -7.78 16.20
N CYS A 57 -4.35 -6.77 15.55
CA CYS A 57 -3.74 -5.46 15.36
C CYS A 57 -4.75 -4.32 15.40
N ARG A 58 -4.26 -3.07 15.38
CA ARG A 58 -5.03 -1.85 15.12
C ARG A 58 -4.85 -1.48 13.64
N PRO A 59 -5.75 -1.90 12.74
CA PRO A 59 -5.60 -1.60 11.33
C PRO A 59 -5.99 -0.15 11.02
N VAL A 60 -5.12 0.56 10.30
CA VAL A 60 -5.34 1.93 9.84
C VAL A 60 -5.01 2.00 8.36
N ALA A 61 -6.03 2.15 7.53
CA ALA A 61 -5.89 2.28 6.09
C ALA A 61 -5.88 3.76 5.70
N LEU A 62 -4.81 4.21 5.07
CA LEU A 62 -4.61 5.59 4.66
C LEU A 62 -5.14 5.83 3.26
N ASP A 63 -5.72 7.00 3.00
CA ASP A 63 -5.80 7.53 1.66
C ASP A 63 -4.45 8.18 1.35
N THR A 64 -3.71 7.64 0.40
CA THR A 64 -2.44 8.21 -0.04
C THR A 64 -2.62 9.68 -0.41
N PRO A 65 -1.71 10.61 -0.03
CA PRO A 65 -1.84 12.03 -0.35
C PRO A 65 -2.12 12.27 -1.84
N GLY A 66 -3.14 13.09 -2.10
CA GLY A 66 -3.65 13.35 -3.45
C GLY A 66 -4.68 12.35 -3.97
N TYR A 67 -5.12 11.38 -3.14
CA TYR A 67 -6.15 10.39 -3.47
C TYR A 67 -7.21 10.31 -2.37
N GLY A 68 -8.36 9.73 -2.73
CA GLY A 68 -9.49 9.58 -1.81
C GLY A 68 -9.91 10.91 -1.20
N ASN A 69 -9.90 10.98 0.13
CA ASN A 69 -10.24 12.18 0.89
C ASN A 69 -9.01 12.93 1.46
N SER A 70 -7.79 12.47 1.15
CA SER A 70 -6.57 13.18 1.52
C SER A 70 -6.33 14.40 0.64
N SER A 71 -5.74 15.46 1.22
CA SER A 71 -5.41 16.67 0.49
C SER A 71 -4.45 16.40 -0.67
N ALA A 72 -4.58 17.23 -1.72
CA ALA A 72 -3.64 17.21 -2.83
C ALA A 72 -2.23 17.63 -2.37
N VAL A 73 -1.22 17.10 -3.05
CA VAL A 73 0.20 17.38 -2.78
C VAL A 73 0.90 17.88 -4.04
N PRO A 74 2.05 18.57 -3.88
CA PRO A 74 2.85 19.03 -5.02
C PRO A 74 3.24 17.89 -5.97
N GLU A 75 3.32 18.19 -7.26
CA GLU A 75 3.67 17.20 -8.30
C GLU A 75 5.09 16.63 -8.13
N GLN A 76 6.00 17.39 -7.55
CA GLN A 76 7.38 17.00 -7.34
C GLN A 76 7.58 15.99 -6.19
N TRP A 77 6.52 15.61 -5.48
CA TRP A 77 6.62 14.62 -4.40
C TRP A 77 7.31 13.34 -4.89
N THR A 78 8.26 12.90 -4.09
CA THR A 78 9.05 11.69 -4.30
C THR A 78 8.44 10.49 -3.57
N VAL A 79 8.98 9.31 -3.81
CA VAL A 79 8.59 8.11 -3.04
C VAL A 79 8.84 8.31 -1.55
N ALA A 80 9.91 9.01 -1.16
CA ALA A 80 10.21 9.30 0.25
C ALA A 80 9.15 10.22 0.88
N ASP A 81 8.65 11.22 0.15
CA ASP A 81 7.59 12.10 0.65
C ASP A 81 6.29 11.31 0.91
N TYR A 82 5.89 10.44 -0.04
CA TYR A 82 4.74 9.53 0.15
C TYR A 82 4.96 8.52 1.28
N ALA A 83 6.17 8.03 1.48
CA ALA A 83 6.52 7.08 2.53
C ALA A 83 6.45 7.69 3.93
N ASN A 84 6.77 8.98 4.08
CA ASN A 84 6.79 9.67 5.37
C ASN A 84 5.43 9.69 6.06
N VAL A 85 4.30 9.62 5.32
CA VAL A 85 2.97 9.60 5.93
C VAL A 85 2.74 8.38 6.83
N VAL A 86 3.50 7.30 6.62
CA VAL A 86 3.46 6.10 7.48
C VAL A 86 3.93 6.47 8.89
N TRP A 87 5.03 7.20 8.98
CA TRP A 87 5.62 7.62 10.26
C TRP A 87 4.82 8.73 10.91
N ASP A 88 4.32 9.68 10.12
CA ASP A 88 3.37 10.68 10.56
C ASP A 88 2.15 10.05 11.24
N THR A 89 1.65 8.96 10.66
CA THR A 89 0.50 8.22 11.22
C THR A 89 0.89 7.48 12.49
N ALA A 90 2.03 6.79 12.48
CA ALA A 90 2.52 6.07 13.66
C ALA A 90 2.69 7.00 14.86
N ASP A 91 3.29 8.16 14.64
CA ASP A 91 3.53 9.17 15.68
C ASP A 91 2.21 9.77 16.21
N ALA A 92 1.29 10.12 15.33
CA ALA A 92 -0.02 10.65 15.71
C ALA A 92 -0.88 9.64 16.50
N MET A 93 -0.66 8.34 16.26
CA MET A 93 -1.35 7.25 16.95
C MET A 93 -0.56 6.68 18.14
N GLY A 94 0.56 7.30 18.52
CA GLY A 94 1.38 6.92 19.65
C GLY A 94 2.05 5.56 19.53
N ALA A 95 2.37 5.11 18.30
CA ALA A 95 2.97 3.82 18.05
C ALA A 95 4.48 3.95 17.75
N GLU A 96 5.31 3.44 18.66
CA GLU A 96 6.77 3.43 18.47
C GLU A 96 7.18 2.46 17.35
N ARG A 97 6.59 1.26 17.33
CA ARG A 97 6.86 0.22 16.33
C ARG A 97 5.55 -0.27 15.70
N ILE A 98 5.58 -0.50 14.39
CA ILE A 98 4.39 -0.81 13.61
C ILE A 98 4.63 -1.95 12.61
N PHE A 99 3.54 -2.58 12.18
CA PHE A 99 3.51 -3.31 10.92
C PHE A 99 3.15 -2.35 9.79
N VAL A 100 3.74 -2.56 8.63
CA VAL A 100 3.45 -1.77 7.44
C VAL A 100 2.98 -2.70 6.32
N PHE A 101 1.84 -2.39 5.75
CA PHE A 101 1.31 -3.06 4.58
C PHE A 101 1.22 -2.09 3.40
N GLY A 102 1.59 -2.56 2.22
CA GLY A 102 1.37 -1.79 1.00
C GLY A 102 1.02 -2.67 -0.18
N ARG A 103 0.19 -2.11 -1.09
CA ARG A 103 -0.22 -2.78 -2.31
C ARG A 103 0.15 -1.98 -3.55
N ALA A 104 0.74 -2.64 -4.55
CA ALA A 104 1.20 -2.05 -5.80
C ALA A 104 2.02 -0.76 -5.56
N THR A 105 1.53 0.43 -5.95
CA THR A 105 2.20 1.70 -5.63
C THR A 105 2.41 1.86 -4.13
N GLY A 106 1.42 1.52 -3.32
CA GLY A 106 1.53 1.51 -1.85
C GLY A 106 2.61 0.57 -1.32
N ALA A 107 2.92 -0.53 -2.03
CA ALA A 107 4.00 -1.44 -1.64
C ALA A 107 5.38 -0.76 -1.79
N VAL A 108 5.57 0.09 -2.80
CA VAL A 108 6.81 0.86 -2.96
C VAL A 108 6.96 1.88 -1.84
N PHE A 109 5.88 2.57 -1.46
CA PHE A 109 5.89 3.52 -0.36
C PHE A 109 6.11 2.85 1.00
N ALA A 110 5.47 1.68 1.23
CA ALA A 110 5.66 0.86 2.42
C ALA A 110 7.11 0.40 2.57
N LEU A 111 7.72 -0.05 1.46
CA LEU A 111 9.13 -0.44 1.44
C LEU A 111 10.05 0.73 1.77
N GLU A 112 9.87 1.89 1.14
CA GLU A 112 10.70 3.08 1.43
C GLU A 112 10.50 3.55 2.87
N ALA A 113 9.28 3.53 3.41
CA ALA A 113 9.04 3.84 4.82
C ALA A 113 9.83 2.89 5.74
N ALA A 114 9.83 1.59 5.42
CA ALA A 114 10.58 0.59 6.18
C ALA A 114 12.10 0.79 6.07
N LEU A 115 12.59 1.20 4.91
CA LEU A 115 14.02 1.52 4.71
C LEU A 115 14.44 2.81 5.42
N ALA A 116 13.55 3.79 5.52
CA ALA A 116 13.84 5.06 6.20
C ALA A 116 13.96 4.90 7.72
N GLN A 117 13.13 4.05 8.34
CA GLN A 117 13.13 3.83 9.80
C GLN A 117 13.01 2.34 10.16
N PRO A 118 14.00 1.51 9.80
CA PRO A 118 13.90 0.05 9.91
C PRO A 118 13.74 -0.44 11.36
N HIS A 119 14.26 0.30 12.33
CA HIS A 119 14.15 -0.02 13.77
C HIS A 119 12.71 0.11 14.31
N ARG A 120 11.84 0.84 13.60
CA ARG A 120 10.43 1.03 13.95
C ARG A 120 9.50 0.01 13.29
N VAL A 121 10.00 -0.85 12.40
CA VAL A 121 9.19 -1.85 11.69
C VAL A 121 9.19 -3.18 12.45
N LEU A 122 8.01 -3.68 12.81
CA LEU A 122 7.80 -5.02 13.32
C LEU A 122 7.82 -6.06 12.22
N GLY A 123 7.26 -5.70 11.07
CA GLY A 123 7.23 -6.49 9.86
C GLY A 123 6.63 -5.71 8.69
N LEU A 124 7.08 -6.06 7.48
CA LEU A 124 6.69 -5.42 6.23
C LEU A 124 5.93 -6.41 5.34
N ILE A 125 4.77 -6.02 4.85
CA ILE A 125 3.91 -6.85 4.00
C ILE A 125 3.70 -6.14 2.67
N LEU A 126 4.14 -6.74 1.59
CA LEU A 126 4.14 -6.17 0.24
C LEU A 126 3.28 -7.03 -0.67
N HIS A 127 2.13 -6.53 -1.08
CA HIS A 127 1.21 -7.21 -1.99
C HIS A 127 1.34 -6.66 -3.41
N GLY A 128 1.59 -7.54 -4.38
CA GLY A 128 1.72 -7.14 -5.78
C GLY A 128 2.77 -6.04 -5.96
N MET A 129 3.97 -6.20 -5.38
CA MET A 129 5.02 -5.19 -5.44
C MET A 129 5.56 -5.04 -6.87
N PRO A 130 5.45 -3.85 -7.49
CA PRO A 130 5.97 -3.63 -8.83
C PRO A 130 7.49 -3.48 -8.81
N VAL A 131 8.16 -4.29 -9.64
CA VAL A 131 9.61 -4.19 -9.88
C VAL A 131 9.82 -3.93 -11.37
N TYR A 132 9.94 -2.66 -11.73
CA TYR A 132 10.11 -2.21 -13.11
C TYR A 132 11.57 -2.25 -13.55
N THR A 133 11.82 -2.68 -14.78
CA THR A 133 13.09 -2.44 -15.47
C THR A 133 13.22 -0.96 -15.85
N PRO A 134 14.44 -0.45 -16.13
CA PRO A 134 14.61 0.92 -16.61
C PRO A 134 13.77 1.22 -17.87
N ALA A 135 13.70 0.29 -18.83
CA ALA A 135 12.92 0.45 -20.05
C ALA A 135 11.40 0.53 -19.77
N GLU A 136 10.88 -0.32 -18.87
CA GLU A 136 9.48 -0.26 -18.44
C GLU A 136 9.15 1.05 -17.74
N ARG A 137 10.06 1.59 -16.90
CA ARG A 137 9.85 2.89 -16.26
C ARG A 137 9.69 4.02 -17.28
N VAL A 138 10.55 4.04 -18.30
CA VAL A 138 10.48 5.03 -19.41
C VAL A 138 9.16 4.89 -20.18
N ASP A 139 8.78 3.68 -20.57
CA ASP A 139 7.54 3.42 -21.31
C ASP A 139 6.31 3.83 -20.47
N ARG A 140 6.27 3.42 -19.21
CA ARG A 140 5.16 3.78 -18.30
C ARG A 140 5.03 5.28 -18.09
N MET A 141 6.13 5.99 -17.95
CA MET A 141 6.15 7.44 -17.84
C MET A 141 5.52 8.12 -19.03
N ALA A 142 5.75 7.57 -20.23
CA ALA A 142 5.26 8.15 -21.48
C ALA A 142 3.79 7.80 -21.80
N HIS A 143 3.33 6.59 -21.44
CA HIS A 143 2.11 6.05 -22.05
C HIS A 143 1.06 5.53 -21.07
N PHE A 144 1.40 5.24 -19.81
CA PHE A 144 0.49 4.46 -18.96
C PHE A 144 -0.74 5.24 -18.50
N ALA A 145 -0.59 6.49 -18.11
CA ALA A 145 -1.64 7.22 -17.43
C ALA A 145 -1.74 8.68 -17.94
N PRO A 146 -2.26 8.86 -19.17
CA PRO A 146 -2.53 10.20 -19.66
C PRO A 146 -3.56 10.90 -18.76
N PRO A 147 -3.50 12.23 -18.63
CA PRO A 147 -4.49 13.01 -17.90
C PRO A 147 -5.92 12.76 -18.41
N ILE A 148 -6.89 12.79 -17.49
CA ILE A 148 -8.31 12.67 -17.83
C ILE A 148 -8.90 14.07 -17.84
N GLU A 149 -9.13 14.62 -19.04
CA GLU A 149 -9.69 15.94 -19.22
C GLU A 149 -11.22 15.91 -19.13
N PRO A 150 -11.84 16.73 -18.25
CA PRO A 150 -13.29 16.85 -18.18
C PRO A 150 -13.87 17.29 -19.54
N ALA A 151 -14.92 16.61 -19.99
CA ALA A 151 -15.63 16.91 -21.24
C ALA A 151 -17.09 17.24 -20.99
N HIS A 152 -17.66 18.20 -21.72
CA HIS A 152 -19.05 18.66 -21.56
C HIS A 152 -20.10 17.57 -21.76
N ASP A 153 -19.82 16.62 -22.64
CA ASP A 153 -20.71 15.50 -22.97
C ASP A 153 -20.58 14.31 -22.01
N GLY A 154 -19.69 14.40 -21.01
CA GLY A 154 -19.42 13.30 -20.07
C GLY A 154 -18.55 12.18 -20.64
N ALA A 155 -17.95 12.33 -21.84
CA ALA A 155 -17.14 11.30 -22.45
C ALA A 155 -15.98 10.80 -21.55
N HIS A 156 -15.42 11.69 -20.70
CA HIS A 156 -14.39 11.32 -19.73
C HIS A 156 -14.87 10.32 -18.69
N LEU A 157 -16.15 10.33 -18.29
CA LEU A 157 -16.73 9.36 -17.35
C LEU A 157 -16.74 7.96 -17.99
N MET A 158 -17.19 7.88 -19.24
CA MET A 158 -17.15 6.61 -19.99
C MET A 158 -15.71 6.17 -20.29
N GLY A 159 -14.79 7.12 -20.45
CA GLY A 159 -13.37 6.82 -20.59
C GLY A 159 -12.81 6.12 -19.36
N ILE A 160 -13.12 6.60 -18.16
CA ILE A 160 -12.74 5.96 -16.89
C ILE A 160 -13.38 4.58 -16.78
N TRP A 161 -14.69 4.48 -17.04
CA TRP A 161 -15.43 3.22 -16.97
C TRP A 161 -14.84 2.16 -17.89
N ASN A 162 -14.62 2.52 -19.15
CA ASN A 162 -14.03 1.61 -20.16
C ASN A 162 -12.60 1.21 -19.79
N ARG A 163 -11.80 2.12 -19.25
CA ARG A 163 -10.47 1.83 -18.76
C ARG A 163 -10.50 0.78 -17.65
N ILE A 164 -11.38 0.94 -16.66
CA ILE A 164 -11.53 0.00 -15.54
C ILE A 164 -11.87 -1.39 -16.09
N HIS A 165 -12.85 -1.51 -16.98
CA HIS A 165 -13.23 -2.79 -17.55
C HIS A 165 -12.18 -3.39 -18.49
N SER A 166 -11.36 -2.56 -19.15
CA SER A 166 -10.22 -3.03 -19.94
C SER A 166 -9.09 -3.58 -19.07
N GLU A 167 -8.82 -2.92 -17.93
CA GLU A 167 -7.79 -3.35 -16.99
C GLU A 167 -8.24 -4.54 -16.14
N TYR A 168 -9.53 -4.65 -15.85
CA TYR A 168 -10.16 -5.66 -14.99
C TYR A 168 -11.42 -6.25 -15.63
N PRO A 169 -11.29 -7.10 -16.68
CA PRO A 169 -12.46 -7.62 -17.44
C PRO A 169 -13.47 -8.42 -16.60
N TRP A 170 -13.04 -8.93 -15.44
CA TRP A 170 -13.82 -9.73 -14.51
C TRP A 170 -14.56 -8.88 -13.45
N ILE A 171 -14.32 -7.56 -13.39
CA ILE A 171 -14.85 -6.69 -12.32
C ILE A 171 -16.38 -6.55 -12.40
N GLY A 172 -17.06 -6.75 -11.25
CA GLY A 172 -18.49 -6.47 -11.15
C GLY A 172 -18.82 -4.98 -11.09
N PRO A 173 -20.07 -4.59 -11.40
CA PRO A 173 -20.46 -3.17 -11.53
C PRO A 173 -20.31 -2.38 -10.23
N GLU A 174 -20.53 -2.99 -9.07
CA GLU A 174 -20.41 -2.32 -7.77
C GLU A 174 -18.94 -1.91 -7.51
N LEU A 175 -18.02 -2.84 -7.71
CA LEU A 175 -16.59 -2.58 -7.50
C LEU A 175 -16.05 -1.62 -8.58
N ALA A 176 -16.48 -1.77 -9.84
CA ALA A 176 -16.15 -0.86 -10.92
C ALA A 176 -16.63 0.58 -10.63
N THR A 177 -17.83 0.74 -10.05
CA THR A 177 -18.39 2.04 -9.64
C THR A 177 -17.54 2.65 -8.52
N SER A 178 -17.12 1.86 -7.53
CA SER A 178 -16.23 2.32 -6.47
C SER A 178 -14.89 2.83 -7.04
N PHE A 179 -14.32 2.12 -8.00
CA PHE A 179 -13.08 2.53 -8.67
C PHE A 179 -13.27 3.81 -9.50
N ALA A 180 -14.37 3.91 -10.25
CA ALA A 180 -14.67 5.12 -11.01
C ALA A 180 -14.78 6.34 -10.11
N HIS A 181 -15.40 6.19 -8.93
CA HIS A 181 -15.44 7.23 -7.91
C HIS A 181 -14.03 7.65 -7.46
N ASP A 182 -13.15 6.69 -7.19
CA ASP A 182 -11.78 6.98 -6.73
C ASP A 182 -10.94 7.64 -7.84
N PHE A 183 -11.08 7.22 -9.10
CA PHE A 183 -10.47 7.89 -10.25
C PHE A 183 -10.91 9.35 -10.39
N LEU A 184 -12.22 9.61 -10.26
CA LEU A 184 -12.77 10.96 -10.30
C LEU A 184 -12.28 11.83 -9.14
N SER A 185 -12.20 11.26 -7.93
CA SER A 185 -11.70 11.93 -6.74
C SER A 185 -10.23 12.30 -6.85
N ALA A 186 -9.42 11.46 -7.52
CA ALA A 186 -8.01 11.75 -7.78
C ALA A 186 -7.80 12.92 -8.76
N GLY A 187 -8.85 13.25 -9.55
CA GLY A 187 -8.85 14.35 -10.51
C GLY A 187 -8.10 14.04 -11.81
N PRO A 188 -7.94 15.04 -12.68
CA PRO A 188 -7.31 14.87 -14.00
C PRO A 188 -5.92 14.25 -13.94
N ASP A 189 -5.13 14.64 -12.94
CA ASP A 189 -3.76 14.12 -12.73
C ASP A 189 -3.71 12.99 -11.71
N PHE A 190 -4.46 11.92 -11.96
CA PHE A 190 -4.44 10.72 -11.12
C PHE A 190 -3.09 9.96 -11.15
N ALA A 191 -2.18 10.34 -12.05
CA ALA A 191 -0.91 9.65 -12.27
C ALA A 191 0.26 10.14 -11.39
N ARG A 192 0.04 11.13 -10.53
CA ARG A 192 1.14 11.78 -9.76
C ARG A 192 2.01 10.81 -8.97
N SER A 193 1.42 9.88 -8.24
CA SER A 193 2.15 8.87 -7.48
C SER A 193 2.81 7.83 -8.36
N TYR A 194 2.21 7.48 -9.51
CA TYR A 194 2.85 6.62 -10.50
C TYR A 194 4.14 7.26 -11.03
N ARG A 195 4.13 8.57 -11.35
CA ARG A 195 5.35 9.26 -11.79
C ARG A 195 6.43 9.25 -10.73
N ALA A 196 6.08 9.32 -9.44
CA ALA A 196 7.04 9.20 -8.36
C ALA A 196 7.74 7.82 -8.38
N ILE A 197 6.98 6.72 -8.49
CA ILE A 197 7.58 5.38 -8.52
C ILE A 197 8.33 5.06 -9.81
N TRP A 198 7.97 5.65 -10.96
CA TRP A 198 8.73 5.43 -12.20
C TRP A 198 10.04 6.21 -12.26
N ARG A 199 10.18 7.30 -11.48
CA ARG A 199 11.45 8.00 -11.27
C ARG A 199 12.35 7.31 -10.26
N TYR A 200 11.79 6.39 -9.45
CA TYR A 200 12.46 5.74 -8.34
C TYR A 200 13.10 4.42 -8.78
N ASP A 201 14.41 4.25 -8.51
CA ASP A 201 15.13 3.01 -8.78
C ASP A 201 15.05 2.07 -7.58
N LEU A 202 13.94 1.32 -7.50
CA LEU A 202 13.69 0.40 -6.40
C LEU A 202 14.79 -0.67 -6.23
N PRO A 203 15.28 -1.35 -7.28
CA PRO A 203 16.38 -2.30 -7.15
C PRO A 203 17.66 -1.68 -6.59
N GLN A 204 18.05 -0.50 -7.09
CA GLN A 204 19.21 0.21 -6.58
C GLN A 204 19.02 0.57 -5.10
N ARG A 205 17.89 1.10 -4.72
CA ARG A 205 17.58 1.50 -3.35
C ARG A 205 17.65 0.33 -2.36
N VAL A 206 17.17 -0.85 -2.76
CA VAL A 206 17.28 -2.08 -1.96
C VAL A 206 18.75 -2.52 -1.83
N ALA A 207 19.53 -2.40 -2.89
CA ALA A 207 20.96 -2.80 -2.88
C ALA A 207 21.84 -1.89 -2.00
N GLU A 208 21.40 -0.65 -1.74
CA GLU A 208 22.15 0.33 -0.93
C GLU A 208 22.09 0.07 0.59
N THR A 209 21.32 -0.93 1.04
CA THR A 209 21.07 -1.15 2.47
C THR A 209 20.94 -2.62 2.85
N ASP A 210 21.42 -2.93 4.05
CA ASP A 210 21.22 -4.24 4.68
C ASP A 210 19.99 -4.31 5.60
N ALA A 211 19.25 -3.21 5.72
CA ALA A 211 18.15 -3.10 6.68
C ALA A 211 17.08 -4.18 6.52
N LEU A 212 16.83 -4.62 5.28
CA LEU A 212 15.83 -5.65 4.99
C LEU A 212 16.30 -7.07 5.34
N LYS A 213 17.61 -7.31 5.51
CA LYS A 213 18.13 -8.67 5.77
C LYS A 213 17.66 -9.24 7.10
N ALA A 214 17.48 -8.39 8.10
CA ALA A 214 17.00 -8.79 9.44
C ALA A 214 15.52 -8.48 9.68
N MET A 215 14.86 -7.77 8.77
CA MET A 215 13.48 -7.38 8.88
C MET A 215 12.56 -8.52 8.42
N PRO A 216 11.52 -8.87 9.19
CA PRO A 216 10.47 -9.76 8.69
C PRO A 216 9.76 -9.12 7.49
N VAL A 217 9.80 -9.81 6.34
CA VAL A 217 9.13 -9.36 5.11
C VAL A 217 8.26 -10.46 4.57
N MET A 218 7.02 -10.14 4.19
CA MET A 218 6.13 -11.02 3.42
C MET A 218 5.88 -10.41 2.05
N LEU A 219 6.03 -11.23 1.00
CA LEU A 219 5.63 -10.92 -0.37
C LEU A 219 4.35 -11.70 -0.68
N LEU A 220 3.24 -10.99 -0.84
CA LEU A 220 1.94 -11.56 -1.20
C LEU A 220 1.68 -11.33 -2.68
N GLY A 221 1.29 -12.37 -3.41
CA GLY A 221 0.91 -12.30 -4.83
C GLY A 221 -0.26 -13.21 -5.12
N GLY A 222 -1.01 -12.89 -6.17
CA GLY A 222 -2.13 -13.68 -6.67
C GLY A 222 -1.91 -14.08 -8.14
N SER A 223 -2.32 -15.29 -8.53
CA SER A 223 -2.13 -15.78 -9.91
C SER A 223 -2.99 -15.04 -10.93
N ALA A 224 -4.09 -14.43 -10.51
CA ALA A 224 -4.97 -13.60 -11.34
C ALA A 224 -4.74 -12.08 -11.13
N ASP A 225 -3.68 -11.69 -10.40
CA ASP A 225 -3.26 -10.30 -10.29
C ASP A 225 -2.71 -9.80 -11.64
N ARG A 226 -3.12 -8.60 -12.06
CA ARG A 226 -2.69 -7.97 -13.31
C ARG A 226 -1.17 -7.82 -13.42
N ILE A 227 -0.47 -7.69 -12.29
CA ILE A 227 0.98 -7.60 -12.23
C ILE A 227 1.64 -8.87 -11.64
N ALA A 228 0.94 -10.01 -11.67
CA ALA A 228 1.46 -11.31 -11.21
C ALA A 228 2.85 -11.65 -11.75
N PHE A 229 3.13 -11.26 -13.01
CA PHE A 229 4.43 -11.47 -13.66
C PHE A 229 5.60 -10.74 -12.96
N MET A 230 5.33 -9.73 -12.14
CA MET A 230 6.35 -9.02 -11.36
C MET A 230 6.68 -9.72 -10.03
N HIS A 231 5.85 -10.66 -9.58
CA HIS A 231 6.07 -11.34 -8.30
C HIS A 231 7.42 -12.08 -8.24
N ALA A 232 7.79 -12.77 -9.32
CA ALA A 232 9.09 -13.44 -9.39
C ALA A 232 10.27 -12.46 -9.28
N ARG A 233 10.13 -11.25 -9.85
CA ARG A 233 11.14 -10.19 -9.72
C ARG A 233 11.21 -9.66 -8.27
N ALA A 234 10.07 -9.53 -7.60
CA ALA A 234 10.03 -9.12 -6.19
C ALA A 234 10.68 -10.17 -5.28
N VAL A 235 10.42 -11.47 -5.51
CA VAL A 235 11.07 -12.57 -4.79
C VAL A 235 12.59 -12.59 -5.04
N ALA A 236 13.02 -12.36 -6.27
CA ALA A 236 14.45 -12.28 -6.59
C ALA A 236 15.14 -11.06 -5.94
N LEU A 237 14.41 -9.94 -5.81
CA LEU A 237 14.92 -8.73 -5.15
C LEU A 237 14.98 -8.87 -3.63
N LEU A 238 14.06 -9.61 -3.02
CA LEU A 238 13.95 -9.83 -1.57
C LEU A 238 13.96 -11.33 -1.23
N PRO A 239 15.09 -12.04 -1.45
CA PRO A 239 15.15 -13.49 -1.33
C PRO A 239 14.94 -14.00 0.10
N GLN A 240 15.08 -13.14 1.11
CA GLN A 240 14.81 -13.46 2.53
C GLN A 240 13.33 -13.37 2.89
N ALA A 241 12.49 -12.82 2.02
CA ALA A 241 11.08 -12.62 2.32
C ALA A 241 10.30 -13.95 2.29
N GLN A 242 9.30 -14.06 3.15
CA GLN A 242 8.29 -15.10 3.07
C GLN A 242 7.41 -14.84 1.84
N ALA A 243 7.60 -15.62 0.78
CA ALA A 243 6.74 -15.53 -0.40
C ALA A 243 5.45 -16.32 -0.19
N VAL A 244 4.31 -15.65 -0.40
CA VAL A 244 2.96 -16.23 -0.33
C VAL A 244 2.29 -16.02 -1.68
N TRP A 245 1.92 -17.14 -2.32
CA TRP A 245 1.23 -17.12 -3.61
C TRP A 245 -0.18 -17.66 -3.45
N LEU A 246 -1.17 -16.87 -3.86
CA LEU A 246 -2.59 -17.22 -3.77
C LEU A 246 -3.11 -17.59 -5.16
N GLU A 247 -3.41 -18.87 -5.35
CA GLU A 247 -3.94 -19.34 -6.62
C GLU A 247 -5.36 -18.82 -6.84
N GLY A 248 -5.62 -18.27 -8.03
CA GLY A 248 -6.90 -17.65 -8.40
C GLY A 248 -7.15 -16.26 -7.81
N ALA A 249 -6.34 -15.80 -6.85
CA ALA A 249 -6.55 -14.48 -6.26
C ALA A 249 -6.14 -13.37 -7.24
N THR A 250 -7.00 -12.36 -7.32
CA THR A 250 -6.74 -11.14 -8.07
C THR A 250 -5.96 -10.15 -7.22
N ASP A 251 -5.65 -9.04 -7.82
CA ASP A 251 -5.11 -7.87 -7.10
C ASP A 251 -6.12 -7.24 -6.10
N PHE A 252 -7.37 -7.73 -6.01
CA PHE A 252 -8.41 -7.25 -5.09
C PHE A 252 -8.84 -8.29 -4.04
N VAL A 253 -7.91 -9.11 -3.60
CA VAL A 253 -8.18 -10.14 -2.58
C VAL A 253 -8.69 -9.56 -1.25
N ALA A 254 -8.31 -8.34 -0.90
CA ALA A 254 -8.77 -7.66 0.32
C ALA A 254 -10.27 -7.31 0.26
N GLU A 255 -10.80 -7.04 -0.94
CA GLU A 255 -12.20 -6.73 -1.21
C GLU A 255 -13.03 -7.99 -1.46
N GLN A 256 -12.48 -8.92 -2.23
CA GLN A 256 -13.20 -10.11 -2.69
C GLN A 256 -13.19 -11.25 -1.67
N GLU A 257 -12.06 -11.42 -0.98
CA GLU A 257 -11.85 -12.49 0.00
C GLU A 257 -11.24 -11.94 1.30
N PRO A 258 -11.92 -11.01 1.98
CA PRO A 258 -11.35 -10.27 3.13
C PRO A 258 -10.91 -11.17 4.28
N ALA A 259 -11.58 -12.31 4.50
CA ALA A 259 -11.20 -13.27 5.53
C ALA A 259 -9.91 -14.03 5.17
N LEU A 260 -9.72 -14.40 3.91
CA LEU A 260 -8.49 -15.01 3.40
C LEU A 260 -7.31 -14.03 3.52
N PHE A 261 -7.51 -12.82 3.05
CA PHE A 261 -6.53 -11.74 3.14
C PHE A 261 -6.11 -11.50 4.59
N ALA A 262 -7.08 -11.27 5.48
CA ALA A 262 -6.81 -10.99 6.89
C ALA A 262 -6.10 -12.17 7.59
N ARG A 263 -6.43 -13.42 7.27
CA ARG A 263 -5.76 -14.59 7.83
C ARG A 263 -4.25 -14.57 7.55
N HIS A 264 -3.85 -14.37 6.30
CA HIS A 264 -2.42 -14.33 5.95
C HIS A 264 -1.66 -13.21 6.66
N LEU A 265 -2.26 -12.03 6.75
CA LEU A 265 -1.65 -10.91 7.46
C LEU A 265 -1.57 -11.17 8.98
N ASN A 266 -2.64 -11.71 9.56
CA ASN A 266 -2.70 -12.02 10.99
C ASN A 266 -1.69 -13.09 11.39
N ASP A 267 -1.54 -14.16 10.60
CA ASP A 267 -0.57 -15.23 10.83
C ASP A 267 0.86 -14.67 10.80
N PHE A 268 1.18 -13.85 9.79
CA PHE A 268 2.47 -13.18 9.70
C PHE A 268 2.73 -12.24 10.90
N MET A 269 1.77 -11.40 11.25
CA MET A 269 1.92 -10.49 12.38
C MET A 269 2.03 -11.22 13.71
N ALA A 270 1.30 -12.30 13.91
CA ALA A 270 1.39 -13.12 15.12
C ALA A 270 2.79 -13.73 15.30
N ALA A 271 3.40 -14.20 14.20
CA ALA A 271 4.75 -14.76 14.21
C ALA A 271 5.84 -13.71 14.56
N HIS A 272 5.57 -12.41 14.33
CA HIS A 272 6.59 -11.35 14.44
C HIS A 272 6.29 -10.29 15.51
N ARG A 273 5.23 -10.43 16.32
CA ARG A 273 4.87 -9.48 17.40
C ARG A 273 5.97 -9.27 18.44
N GLY A 274 6.77 -10.31 18.72
CA GLY A 274 7.83 -10.29 19.73
C GLY A 274 9.19 -9.84 19.22
N GLY A 275 9.30 -9.34 18.00
CA GLY A 275 10.56 -9.03 17.31
C GLY A 275 11.57 -8.29 18.17
N ARG A 276 12.50 -9.01 18.77
CA ARG A 276 13.77 -8.45 19.23
C ARG A 276 14.60 -8.20 17.99
N LEU A 277 14.86 -6.94 17.69
CA LEU A 277 16.03 -6.60 16.87
C LEU A 277 17.23 -7.13 17.65
N THR A 278 17.89 -8.17 17.15
CA THR A 278 19.25 -8.50 17.62
C THR A 278 20.11 -7.34 17.19
N THR A 279 20.38 -6.42 18.12
CA THR A 279 21.42 -5.40 17.96
C THR A 279 22.70 -6.15 17.60
N PRO A 280 23.38 -5.83 16.51
CA PRO A 280 24.69 -6.41 16.24
C PRO A 280 25.57 -6.10 17.46
N ALA A 281 26.14 -7.12 18.07
CA ALA A 281 27.07 -6.95 19.16
C ALA A 281 28.22 -6.04 18.68
N ALA A 282 28.46 -4.97 19.43
CA ALA A 282 29.60 -4.09 19.17
C ALA A 282 30.88 -4.94 19.08
N PRO A 283 31.78 -4.68 18.12
CA PRO A 283 33.03 -5.41 18.01
C PRO A 283 33.82 -5.24 19.34
N ARG A 284 34.12 -6.38 19.98
CA ARG A 284 35.03 -6.37 21.12
C ARG A 284 36.39 -5.94 20.57
N THR A 285 36.83 -4.77 20.94
CA THR A 285 38.21 -4.32 20.74
C THR A 285 39.15 -5.18 21.63
N PRO A 286 40.32 -5.58 21.10
CA PRO A 286 41.30 -6.44 21.78
C PRO A 286 41.94 -5.78 22.99
#